data_b513b9b8dd3834cb81787ef6e1f1adfd
#
_entry.id   b513b9b8dd3834cb81787ef6e1f1adfd
#
_cell.length_a   1.000
_cell.length_b   1.000
_cell.length_c   1.000
_cell.angle_alpha   90.00
_cell.angle_beta   90.00
_cell.angle_gamma   90.00
#
_symmetry.space_group_name_H-M   'P 1'
#
loop_
_entity.id
_entity.type
_entity.pdbx_description
1 polymer ?
#
loop_
_entity_poly.entity_id
_entity_poly.type
_entity_poly.pdbx_seq_one_letter_code
_entity_poly.pdbx_strand_id
1 'polypeptide(L)'
;MSKEITVILARAGWCGHCQDFEPIYEETRENYSNDKFLNNYKISFKDYDLATNQGKTNFTINHLDAVNMVEGYPTVIVNVNDKKNKNNKYYTISHTIIDEKINGDKEKKQEASTKFLVNLTNLIKSLDSDSKVLYMQTGGANIKYQSSLNEEIYRKKYLKYKSKYLELKK
;
A
#
# COMPACT_ATOMS: atom_id res chain seq x y z
N MET A 1 7.03 -21.38 5.06
CA MET A 1 8.04 -20.33 4.77
C MET A 1 7.32 -19.00 4.73
N SER A 2 7.65 -18.10 5.63
CA SER A 2 6.83 -16.91 5.86
C SER A 2 7.17 -15.80 4.87
N LYS A 3 6.21 -15.47 4.00
CA LYS A 3 6.20 -14.18 3.33
C LYS A 3 6.06 -13.10 4.40
N GLU A 4 6.85 -12.05 4.32
CA GLU A 4 6.65 -10.86 5.16
C GLU A 4 5.81 -9.85 4.40
N ILE A 5 4.81 -9.32 5.05
CA ILE A 5 3.86 -8.38 4.46
C ILE A 5 3.96 -7.06 5.22
N THR A 6 4.14 -5.98 4.49
CA THR A 6 4.06 -4.63 5.08
C THR A 6 2.88 -3.90 4.47
N VAL A 7 1.93 -3.52 5.30
CA VAL A 7 0.82 -2.63 4.95
C VAL A 7 1.27 -1.20 5.20
N ILE A 8 1.21 -0.37 4.20
CA ILE A 8 1.77 0.98 4.21
C ILE A 8 0.66 1.98 3.96
N LEU A 9 0.47 2.93 4.86
CA LEU A 9 -0.38 4.09 4.67
C LEU A 9 0.47 5.29 4.24
N ALA A 10 0.30 5.74 3.00
CA ALA A 10 0.84 6.99 2.52
C ALA A 10 -0.23 8.07 2.65
N ARG A 11 -0.02 9.05 3.53
CA ARG A 11 -0.97 10.10 3.86
C ARG A 11 -0.34 11.49 3.83
N ALA A 12 -1.18 12.51 4.01
CA ALA A 12 -0.74 13.87 4.26
C ALA A 12 -1.51 14.44 5.47
N GLY A 13 -0.82 15.06 6.41
CA GLY A 13 -1.42 15.54 7.67
C GLY A 13 -2.55 16.57 7.48
N TRP A 14 -2.54 17.32 6.36
CA TRP A 14 -3.57 18.28 5.99
C TRP A 14 -4.78 17.66 5.25
N CYS A 15 -4.72 16.39 4.90
CA CYS A 15 -5.73 15.72 4.08
C CYS A 15 -6.91 15.23 4.94
N GLY A 16 -8.10 15.78 4.75
CA GLY A 16 -9.30 15.38 5.48
C GLY A 16 -9.66 13.90 5.33
N HIS A 17 -9.59 13.36 4.09
CA HIS A 17 -9.84 11.93 3.86
C HIS A 17 -8.82 11.03 4.58
N CYS A 18 -7.58 11.50 4.77
CA CYS A 18 -6.59 10.77 5.55
C CYS A 18 -6.96 10.72 7.03
N GLN A 19 -7.45 11.84 7.58
CA GLN A 19 -7.89 11.92 8.96
C GLN A 19 -9.10 11.02 9.23
N ASP A 20 -10.01 10.91 8.26
CA ASP A 20 -11.14 9.98 8.33
C ASP A 20 -10.71 8.50 8.23
N PHE A 21 -9.64 8.20 7.46
CA PHE A 21 -9.16 6.84 7.25
C PHE A 21 -8.21 6.34 8.36
N GLU A 22 -7.43 7.21 8.97
CA GLU A 22 -6.43 6.86 9.99
C GLU A 22 -7.01 6.00 11.12
N PRO A 23 -8.18 6.31 11.70
CA PRO A 23 -8.81 5.47 12.73
C PRO A 23 -9.15 4.05 12.27
N ILE A 24 -9.51 3.87 10.99
CA ILE A 24 -9.80 2.57 10.40
C ILE A 24 -8.52 1.75 10.26
N TYR A 25 -7.48 2.41 9.77
CA TYR A 25 -6.16 1.81 9.61
C TYR A 25 -5.58 1.32 10.94
N GLU A 26 -5.68 2.16 11.98
CA GLU A 26 -5.23 1.82 13.33
C GLU A 26 -6.03 0.65 13.92
N GLU A 27 -7.35 0.68 13.82
CA GLU A 27 -8.20 -0.42 14.29
C GLU A 27 -7.89 -1.74 13.56
N THR A 28 -7.62 -1.67 12.26
CA THR A 28 -7.21 -2.84 11.49
C THR A 28 -5.85 -3.35 11.96
N ARG A 29 -4.91 -2.44 12.25
CA ARG A 29 -3.59 -2.79 12.79
C ARG A 29 -3.68 -3.50 14.14
N GLU A 30 -4.60 -3.07 15.00
CA GLU A 30 -4.80 -3.68 16.33
C GLU A 30 -5.47 -5.05 16.23
N ASN A 31 -6.36 -5.23 15.28
CA ASN A 31 -7.24 -6.39 15.19
C ASN A 31 -6.88 -7.44 14.15
N TYR A 32 -5.91 -7.19 13.25
CA TYR A 32 -5.56 -8.15 12.19
C TYR A 32 -5.14 -9.53 12.71
N SER A 33 -4.52 -9.59 13.88
CA SER A 33 -4.08 -10.84 14.51
C SER A 33 -5.26 -11.73 14.95
N ASN A 34 -6.47 -11.18 15.05
CA ASN A 34 -7.68 -11.94 15.34
C ASN A 34 -8.20 -12.68 14.10
N ASP A 35 -7.78 -12.29 12.90
CA ASP A 35 -8.10 -13.01 11.67
C ASP A 35 -7.24 -14.27 11.57
N LYS A 36 -7.90 -15.45 11.54
CA LYS A 36 -7.23 -16.76 11.53
C LYS A 36 -6.33 -16.97 10.32
N PHE A 37 -6.64 -16.34 9.19
CA PHE A 37 -5.84 -16.45 7.98
C PHE A 37 -4.62 -15.52 8.05
N LEU A 38 -4.82 -14.25 8.41
CA LEU A 38 -3.77 -13.25 8.47
C LEU A 38 -2.75 -13.54 9.58
N ASN A 39 -3.18 -14.19 10.67
CA ASN A 39 -2.30 -14.60 11.77
C ASN A 39 -1.20 -15.59 11.34
N ASN A 40 -1.33 -16.23 10.18
CA ASN A 40 -0.28 -17.11 9.62
C ASN A 40 0.85 -16.33 8.91
N TYR A 41 0.72 -15.01 8.80
CA TYR A 41 1.70 -14.16 8.14
C TYR A 41 2.37 -13.21 9.13
N LYS A 42 3.63 -12.88 8.86
CA LYS A 42 4.29 -11.77 9.55
C LYS A 42 3.88 -10.47 8.88
N ILE A 43 2.87 -9.80 9.44
CA ILE A 43 2.35 -8.54 8.93
C ILE A 43 2.87 -7.39 9.80
N SER A 44 3.34 -6.33 9.15
CA SER A 44 3.70 -5.06 9.78
C SER A 44 2.92 -3.92 9.15
N PHE A 45 2.56 -2.92 9.96
CA PHE A 45 1.86 -1.72 9.54
C PHE A 45 2.79 -0.52 9.67
N LYS A 46 2.84 0.31 8.64
CA LYS A 46 3.67 1.53 8.60
C LYS A 46 2.86 2.69 8.06
N ASP A 47 3.11 3.86 8.62
CA ASP A 47 2.50 5.12 8.26
C ASP A 47 3.58 6.13 7.85
N TYR A 48 3.35 6.86 6.77
CA TYR A 48 4.24 7.91 6.28
C TYR A 48 3.45 9.17 5.95
N ASP A 49 3.74 10.26 6.68
CA ASP A 49 3.22 11.58 6.34
C ASP A 49 4.07 12.21 5.22
N LEU A 50 3.61 12.05 3.98
CA LEU A 50 4.29 12.55 2.80
C LEU A 50 4.14 14.06 2.59
N ALA A 51 3.43 14.79 3.47
CA ALA A 51 3.48 16.24 3.51
C ALA A 51 4.78 16.76 4.13
N THR A 52 5.45 15.94 4.95
CA THR A 52 6.72 16.29 5.61
C THR A 52 7.93 15.82 4.80
N ASN A 53 9.03 16.57 4.87
CA ASN A 53 10.30 16.15 4.24
C ASN A 53 10.82 14.83 4.82
N GLN A 54 10.69 14.66 6.14
CA GLN A 54 11.10 13.43 6.82
C GLN A 54 10.30 12.23 6.34
N GLY A 55 8.96 12.36 6.26
CA GLY A 55 8.08 11.30 5.77
C GLY A 55 8.39 10.91 4.32
N LYS A 56 8.57 11.90 3.43
CA LYS A 56 8.98 11.66 2.02
C LYS A 56 10.30 10.91 1.93
N THR A 57 11.31 11.38 2.67
CA THR A 57 12.65 10.77 2.66
C THR A 57 12.59 9.33 3.17
N ASN A 58 11.94 9.10 4.30
CA ASN A 58 11.82 7.77 4.88
C ASN A 58 11.03 6.81 3.97
N PHE A 59 9.93 7.28 3.37
CA PHE A 59 9.17 6.47 2.42
C PHE A 59 10.00 6.12 1.19
N THR A 60 10.69 7.10 0.60
CA THR A 60 11.52 6.89 -0.60
C THR A 60 12.67 5.92 -0.35
N ILE A 61 13.36 6.04 0.80
CA ILE A 61 14.47 5.15 1.14
C ILE A 61 13.99 3.72 1.33
N ASN A 62 12.85 3.52 1.99
CA ASN A 62 12.37 2.18 2.35
C ASN A 62 11.52 1.53 1.24
N HIS A 63 10.88 2.33 0.35
CA HIS A 63 9.87 1.88 -0.61
C HIS A 63 10.01 2.59 -1.95
N LEU A 64 11.23 2.65 -2.51
CA LEU A 64 11.53 3.38 -3.75
C LEU A 64 10.60 2.96 -4.91
N ASP A 65 10.34 1.65 -5.03
CA ASP A 65 9.50 1.10 -6.10
C ASP A 65 8.01 1.46 -5.93
N ALA A 66 7.60 1.87 -4.73
CA ALA A 66 6.23 2.26 -4.43
C ALA A 66 5.95 3.76 -4.60
N VAL A 67 6.98 4.58 -4.82
CA VAL A 67 6.83 6.06 -4.90
C VAL A 67 5.84 6.48 -5.98
N ASN A 68 5.87 5.81 -7.13
CA ASN A 68 4.96 6.14 -8.24
C ASN A 68 3.56 5.53 -8.09
N MET A 69 3.31 4.75 -7.05
CA MET A 69 1.98 4.21 -6.76
C MET A 69 1.13 5.18 -5.95
N VAL A 70 1.74 6.24 -5.41
CA VAL A 70 1.03 7.27 -4.65
C VAL A 70 0.52 8.32 -5.64
N GLU A 71 -0.71 8.14 -6.11
CA GLU A 71 -1.39 9.07 -7.03
C GLU A 71 -2.22 10.12 -6.28
N GLY A 72 -2.49 9.92 -4.99
CA GLY A 72 -3.27 10.79 -4.12
C GLY A 72 -3.23 10.33 -2.66
N TYR A 73 -3.98 10.99 -1.80
CA TYR A 73 -4.03 10.67 -0.35
C TYR A 73 -5.46 10.43 0.13
N PRO A 74 -5.67 9.43 1.01
CA PRO A 74 -4.70 8.40 1.42
C PRO A 74 -4.47 7.36 0.33
N THR A 75 -3.27 6.79 0.27
CA THR A 75 -2.97 5.59 -0.54
C THR A 75 -2.52 4.48 0.38
N VAL A 76 -3.14 3.30 0.26
CA VAL A 76 -2.70 2.10 0.98
C VAL A 76 -1.97 1.17 0.03
N ILE A 77 -0.75 0.83 0.42
CA ILE A 77 0.15 -0.03 -0.35
C ILE A 77 0.47 -1.26 0.48
N VAL A 78 0.39 -2.43 -0.14
CA VAL A 78 0.81 -3.70 0.47
C VAL A 78 2.09 -4.15 -0.20
N ASN A 79 3.16 -4.21 0.56
CA ASN A 79 4.43 -4.78 0.14
C ASN A 79 4.50 -6.24 0.58
N VAL A 80 4.71 -7.13 -0.36
CA VAL A 80 4.94 -8.56 -0.12
C VAL A 80 6.39 -8.88 -0.42
N ASN A 81 7.14 -9.16 0.64
CA ASN A 81 8.54 -9.55 0.56
C ASN A 81 8.64 -11.09 0.53
N ASP A 82 9.00 -11.63 -0.61
CA ASP A 82 9.36 -13.05 -0.74
C ASP A 82 10.87 -13.22 -0.54
N LYS A 83 11.25 -13.65 0.66
CA LYS A 83 12.65 -13.85 1.03
C LYS A 83 13.39 -14.87 0.15
N LYS A 84 12.66 -15.81 -0.48
CA LYS A 84 13.27 -16.79 -1.38
C LYS A 84 13.75 -16.17 -2.69
N ASN A 85 12.90 -15.31 -3.28
CA ASN A 85 13.15 -14.75 -4.60
C ASN A 85 13.81 -13.37 -4.55
N LYS A 86 14.03 -12.81 -3.35
CA LYS A 86 14.54 -11.45 -3.13
C LYS A 86 13.74 -10.36 -3.88
N ASN A 87 12.47 -10.64 -4.16
CA ASN A 87 11.59 -9.74 -4.90
C ASN A 87 10.57 -9.10 -3.95
N ASN A 88 10.56 -7.78 -3.91
CA ASN A 88 9.49 -7.00 -3.33
C ASN A 88 8.41 -6.79 -4.38
N LYS A 89 7.19 -7.15 -4.06
CA LYS A 89 6.01 -6.86 -4.89
C LYS A 89 5.12 -5.88 -4.15
N TYR A 90 4.65 -4.86 -4.86
CA TYR A 90 3.80 -3.81 -4.29
C TYR A 90 2.42 -3.85 -4.96
N TYR A 91 1.39 -3.65 -4.15
CA TYR A 91 -0.01 -3.65 -4.55
C TYR A 91 -0.71 -2.47 -3.89
N THR A 92 -1.68 -1.86 -4.54
CA THR A 92 -2.55 -0.85 -3.91
C THR A 92 -3.87 -1.46 -3.53
N ILE A 93 -4.38 -1.10 -2.36
CA ILE A 93 -5.77 -1.37 -1.95
C ILE A 93 -6.53 -0.06 -2.04
N SER A 94 -7.70 -0.08 -2.66
CA SER A 94 -8.56 1.10 -2.69
C SER A 94 -8.99 1.50 -1.29
N HIS A 95 -8.88 2.78 -0.98
CA HIS A 95 -9.34 3.39 0.26
C HIS A 95 -10.83 3.77 0.21
N THR A 96 -11.50 3.62 -0.95
CA THR A 96 -12.93 3.99 -1.16
C THR A 96 -13.92 3.18 -0.31
N ILE A 97 -13.43 2.51 0.74
CA ILE A 97 -14.23 1.84 1.76
C ILE A 97 -15.01 2.88 2.60
N ILE A 98 -14.65 4.17 2.47
CA ILE A 98 -15.21 5.26 3.28
C ILE A 98 -16.04 6.18 2.40
N ASP A 99 -17.23 5.74 2.02
CA ASP A 99 -18.22 6.64 1.39
C ASP A 99 -18.96 7.51 2.42
N GLU A 100 -18.82 7.23 3.73
CA GLU A 100 -19.47 7.96 4.80
C GLU A 100 -18.46 8.46 5.82
N LYS A 101 -18.58 9.74 6.21
CA LYS A 101 -17.81 10.30 7.33
C LYS A 101 -18.08 9.50 8.60
N ILE A 102 -17.03 8.93 9.16
CA ILE A 102 -17.13 8.08 10.36
C ILE A 102 -17.45 8.93 11.60
N ASN A 103 -17.09 10.23 11.61
CA ASN A 103 -17.45 11.25 12.60
C ASN A 103 -17.53 10.74 14.06
N GLY A 104 -16.62 9.87 14.48
CA GLY A 104 -16.60 9.31 15.83
C GLY A 104 -17.57 8.14 16.08
N ASP A 105 -18.34 7.72 15.09
CA ASP A 105 -19.23 6.55 15.17
C ASP A 105 -18.42 5.25 15.23
N LYS A 106 -18.48 4.58 16.39
CA LYS A 106 -17.73 3.36 16.66
C LYS A 106 -18.19 2.20 15.79
N GLU A 107 -19.49 2.08 15.52
CA GLU A 107 -20.03 0.97 14.71
C GLU A 107 -19.59 1.09 13.25
N LYS A 108 -19.69 2.30 12.69
CA LYS A 108 -19.22 2.60 11.34
C LYS A 108 -17.71 2.40 11.20
N LYS A 109 -16.93 2.78 12.20
CA LYS A 109 -15.49 2.55 12.24
C LYS A 109 -15.17 1.07 12.19
N GLN A 110 -15.85 0.26 13.02
CA GLN A 110 -15.65 -1.18 13.08
C GLN A 110 -16.07 -1.87 11.78
N GLU A 111 -17.18 -1.44 11.17
CA GLU A 111 -17.62 -1.95 9.87
C GLU A 111 -16.61 -1.65 8.77
N ALA A 112 -16.11 -0.41 8.70
CA ALA A 112 -15.11 0.00 7.73
C ALA A 112 -13.78 -0.74 7.93
N SER A 113 -13.32 -0.91 9.17
CA SER A 113 -12.15 -1.72 9.52
C SER A 113 -12.31 -3.18 9.09
N THR A 114 -13.48 -3.76 9.31
CA THR A 114 -13.81 -5.13 8.88
C THR A 114 -13.74 -5.25 7.35
N LYS A 115 -14.33 -4.30 6.61
CA LYS A 115 -14.26 -4.26 5.13
C LYS A 115 -12.81 -4.15 4.65
N PHE A 116 -12.02 -3.30 5.28
CA PHE A 116 -10.61 -3.16 4.95
C PHE A 116 -9.83 -4.45 5.20
N LEU A 117 -10.06 -5.10 6.34
CA LEU A 117 -9.45 -6.38 6.70
C LEU A 117 -9.81 -7.49 5.68
N VAL A 118 -11.07 -7.54 5.24
CA VAL A 118 -11.54 -8.48 4.20
C VAL A 118 -10.79 -8.23 2.87
N ASN A 119 -10.62 -6.98 2.46
CA ASN A 119 -9.90 -6.64 1.24
C ASN A 119 -8.43 -7.03 1.32
N LEU A 120 -7.78 -6.77 2.47
CA LEU A 120 -6.40 -7.18 2.73
C LEU A 120 -6.27 -8.71 2.68
N THR A 121 -7.18 -9.43 3.33
CA THR A 121 -7.22 -10.90 3.34
C THR A 121 -7.40 -11.46 1.93
N ASN A 122 -8.31 -10.91 1.13
CA ASN A 122 -8.55 -11.35 -0.24
C ASN A 122 -7.34 -11.11 -1.13
N LEU A 123 -6.67 -9.96 -0.99
CA LEU A 123 -5.43 -9.68 -1.70
C LEU A 123 -4.38 -10.74 -1.35
N ILE A 124 -4.12 -11.00 -0.07
CA ILE A 124 -3.10 -11.94 0.37
C ILE A 124 -3.44 -13.36 -0.10
N LYS A 125 -4.70 -13.79 -0.05
CA LYS A 125 -5.17 -15.08 -0.60
C LYS A 125 -4.90 -15.20 -2.09
N SER A 126 -5.15 -14.15 -2.85
CA SER A 126 -4.89 -14.14 -4.30
C SER A 126 -3.40 -14.29 -4.65
N LEU A 127 -2.52 -13.86 -3.73
CA LEU A 127 -1.08 -13.95 -3.90
C LEU A 127 -0.49 -15.31 -3.50
N ASP A 128 -1.21 -16.08 -2.72
CA ASP A 128 -0.81 -17.44 -2.31
C ASP A 128 -1.24 -18.51 -3.30
N SER A 129 -2.38 -18.31 -3.95
CA SER A 129 -2.73 -19.15 -5.07
C SER A 129 -1.81 -18.78 -6.23
N ASP A 130 -0.92 -19.67 -6.66
CA ASP A 130 -0.10 -19.52 -7.90
C ASP A 130 -0.96 -19.43 -9.18
N SER A 131 -2.26 -19.28 -9.04
CA SER A 131 -3.20 -19.07 -10.11
C SER A 131 -3.08 -17.65 -10.65
N LYS A 132 -2.84 -17.58 -11.96
CA LYS A 132 -2.95 -16.41 -12.83
C LYS A 132 -3.91 -15.38 -12.25
N VAL A 133 -3.39 -14.15 -12.07
CA VAL A 133 -4.11 -12.97 -11.60
C VAL A 133 -5.54 -12.95 -12.16
N LEU A 134 -6.48 -13.42 -11.38
CA LEU A 134 -7.89 -13.17 -11.59
C LEU A 134 -8.14 -11.75 -11.06
N TYR A 135 -8.43 -10.84 -11.97
CA TYR A 135 -8.99 -9.53 -11.62
C TYR A 135 -10.32 -9.77 -10.91
N MET A 136 -10.30 -9.88 -9.59
CA MET A 136 -11.53 -9.87 -8.82
C MET A 136 -11.99 -8.42 -8.67
N GLN A 137 -12.92 -8.02 -9.53
CA GLN A 137 -13.85 -6.95 -9.21
C GLN A 137 -14.79 -7.46 -8.11
N THR A 138 -14.42 -7.28 -6.85
CA THR A 138 -15.33 -7.43 -5.74
C THR A 138 -15.64 -6.04 -5.21
N GLY A 139 -16.83 -5.54 -5.54
CA GLY A 139 -17.46 -4.40 -4.88
C GLY A 139 -16.62 -3.11 -4.83
N GLY A 140 -16.19 -2.58 -5.99
CA GLY A 140 -15.58 -1.25 -6.08
C GLY A 140 -14.09 -1.14 -5.69
N ALA A 141 -13.45 -2.20 -5.22
CA ALA A 141 -12.02 -2.18 -4.91
C ALA A 141 -11.19 -2.43 -6.17
N ASN A 142 -10.56 -1.41 -6.72
CA ASN A 142 -9.56 -1.55 -7.79
C ASN A 142 -8.23 -2.00 -7.17
N ILE A 143 -7.83 -3.26 -7.39
CA ILE A 143 -6.48 -3.73 -7.08
C ILE A 143 -5.62 -3.49 -8.32
N LYS A 144 -4.73 -2.50 -8.27
CA LYS A 144 -3.74 -2.28 -9.33
C LYS A 144 -2.49 -3.13 -9.05
N TYR A 145 -2.13 -4.01 -9.97
CA TYR A 145 -0.87 -4.73 -9.97
C TYR A 145 0.15 -3.98 -10.83
N GLN A 146 1.25 -3.58 -10.24
CA GLN A 146 2.38 -3.03 -10.97
C GLN A 146 3.55 -4.01 -10.92
N SER A 147 3.64 -4.86 -11.95
CA SER A 147 4.79 -5.73 -12.16
C SER A 147 5.93 -4.97 -12.84
N SER A 148 7.07 -5.60 -12.95
CA SER A 148 8.36 -5.24 -13.57
C SER A 148 8.37 -4.30 -14.79
N LEU A 149 7.22 -3.84 -15.28
CA LEU A 149 7.12 -2.77 -16.28
C LEU A 149 7.80 -1.47 -15.81
N ASN A 150 7.94 -1.32 -14.50
CA ASN A 150 8.59 -0.15 -13.89
C ASN A 150 10.11 -0.13 -14.12
N GLU A 151 10.78 -1.27 -14.22
CA GLU A 151 12.23 -1.31 -14.40
C GLU A 151 12.65 -0.65 -15.72
N GLU A 152 11.89 -0.86 -16.77
CA GLU A 152 12.15 -0.23 -18.07
C GLU A 152 11.82 1.27 -18.07
N ILE A 153 10.74 1.67 -17.40
CA ILE A 153 10.35 3.09 -17.24
C ILE A 153 11.39 3.82 -16.37
N TYR A 154 11.85 3.22 -15.28
CA TYR A 154 12.91 3.79 -14.43
C TYR A 154 14.23 3.90 -15.18
N ARG A 155 14.61 2.87 -15.90
CA ARG A 155 15.82 2.88 -16.73
C ARG A 155 15.78 4.01 -17.77
N LYS A 156 14.64 4.20 -18.44
CA LYS A 156 14.43 5.31 -19.39
C LYS A 156 14.50 6.68 -18.70
N LYS A 157 13.86 6.86 -17.54
CA LYS A 157 13.92 8.10 -16.75
C LYS A 157 15.34 8.36 -16.23
N TYR A 158 15.99 7.35 -15.66
CA TYR A 158 17.38 7.46 -15.17
C TYR A 158 18.33 7.88 -16.28
N LEU A 159 18.27 7.26 -17.44
CA LEU A 159 19.09 7.60 -18.60
C LEU A 159 18.84 9.03 -19.08
N LYS A 160 17.56 9.47 -19.10
CA LYS A 160 17.17 10.83 -19.47
C LYS A 160 17.71 11.87 -18.48
N TYR A 161 17.66 11.62 -17.18
CA TYR A 161 18.24 12.54 -16.17
C TYR A 161 19.75 12.52 -16.17
N LYS A 162 20.37 11.35 -16.37
CA LYS A 162 21.82 11.22 -16.47
C LYS A 162 22.38 11.98 -17.68
N SER A 163 21.73 11.90 -18.84
CA SER A 163 22.16 12.68 -20.02
C SER A 163 22.06 14.18 -19.78
N LYS A 164 20.94 14.68 -19.20
CA LYS A 164 20.77 16.08 -18.84
C LYS A 164 21.84 16.57 -17.84
N TYR A 165 22.16 15.73 -16.83
CA TYR A 165 23.19 16.07 -15.85
C TYR A 165 24.58 16.16 -16.47
N LEU A 166 24.90 15.30 -17.44
CA LEU A 166 26.17 15.32 -18.15
C LEU A 166 26.26 16.49 -19.13
N GLU A 167 25.16 16.96 -19.71
CA GLU A 167 25.11 18.17 -20.54
C GLU A 167 25.35 19.46 -19.73
N LEU A 168 24.88 19.52 -18.49
CA LEU A 168 25.05 20.65 -17.58
C LEU A 168 26.48 20.76 -17.00
N LYS A 169 27.32 19.72 -17.16
CA LYS A 169 28.71 19.70 -16.71
C LYS A 169 29.72 20.04 -17.81
N LYS A 170 29.29 20.35 -19.02
CA LYS A 170 30.13 20.88 -20.11
C LYS A 170 30.07 22.38 -20.15
#